data_0d59affc484bc62b9e50dc5f7e4b0d54
#
_entry.id   0d59affc484bc62b9e50dc5f7e4b0d54
#
_cell.length_a   1.000
_cell.length_b   1.000
_cell.length_c   1.000
_cell.angle_alpha   90.00
_cell.angle_beta   90.00
_cell.angle_gamma   90.00
#
_symmetry.space_group_name_H-M   'P 1'
#
loop_
_entity.id
_entity.type
_entity.pdbx_description
1 polymer ?
#
loop_
_entity_poly.entity_id
_entity_poly.type
_entity_poly.pdbx_seq_one_letter_code
_entity_poly.pdbx_strand_id
1 'polypeptide(L)'
;DGYRFAVRSCQVDNLSHEDIKAKIIIPGKTLIDVNSLLSSEEDVKVGFNEKNAIFILDETKIVTRLLDGEFIDYKKLCPREYNSKIKLKTRDLLNSIERASLLSQSELNNLIKLSIRDSVMAITSNNEKGNVYEEVALSLEGDYLDIAFNSRYLLEGLKNIDCEEIFIEFTTNVNPCIIKPADGTKYTYLLLPV
;
A
#
# COMPACT_ATOMS: atom_id res chain seq x y z
N ASP A 1 4.76 2.93 9.50
CA ASP A 1 4.28 2.70 10.87
C ASP A 1 4.98 1.50 11.55
N GLY A 2 6.01 0.92 10.95
CA GLY A 2 6.73 -0.24 11.48
C GLY A 2 6.24 -1.58 10.93
N TYR A 3 5.06 -1.64 10.33
CA TYR A 3 4.46 -2.87 9.77
C TYR A 3 4.27 -2.80 8.26
N ARG A 4 4.20 -1.61 7.70
CA ARG A 4 3.91 -1.38 6.28
C ARG A 4 4.43 -0.02 5.82
N PHE A 5 4.65 0.11 4.53
CA PHE A 5 4.82 1.41 3.88
C PHE A 5 4.28 1.39 2.45
N ALA A 6 3.97 2.56 1.92
CA ALA A 6 3.60 2.77 0.54
C ALA A 6 4.55 3.78 -0.11
N VAL A 7 4.90 3.51 -1.37
CA VAL A 7 5.65 4.44 -2.21
C VAL A 7 4.90 4.64 -3.52
N ARG A 8 4.66 5.87 -3.90
CA ARG A 8 4.12 6.25 -5.21
C ARG A 8 5.05 7.26 -5.87
N SER A 9 5.29 7.12 -7.17
CA SER A 9 6.08 8.05 -7.95
C SER A 9 5.28 8.56 -9.13
N CYS A 10 5.32 9.86 -9.37
CA CYS A 10 4.73 10.48 -10.54
C CYS A 10 5.71 11.51 -11.13
N GLN A 11 5.51 11.83 -12.38
CA GLN A 11 6.15 12.99 -13.00
C GLN A 11 5.32 14.22 -12.67
N VAL A 12 6.00 15.32 -12.35
CA VAL A 12 5.38 16.61 -12.08
C VAL A 12 6.10 17.67 -12.91
N ASP A 13 5.37 18.72 -13.29
CA ASP A 13 5.95 19.88 -13.92
C ASP A 13 6.77 20.69 -12.93
N ASN A 14 8.01 20.99 -13.28
CA ASN A 14 8.90 21.79 -12.45
C ASN A 14 8.82 23.27 -12.86
N LEU A 15 8.14 24.07 -12.03
CA LEU A 15 7.95 25.49 -12.30
C LEU A 15 9.17 26.36 -11.93
N SER A 16 10.13 25.82 -11.18
CA SER A 16 11.31 26.59 -10.72
C SER A 16 12.44 26.64 -11.74
N HIS A 17 12.40 25.81 -12.78
CA HIS A 17 13.47 25.63 -13.77
C HIS A 17 14.83 25.16 -13.20
N GLU A 18 14.89 24.81 -11.91
CA GLU A 18 16.07 24.27 -11.25
C GLU A 18 15.89 22.78 -10.96
N ASP A 19 16.98 22.02 -10.99
CA ASP A 19 16.97 20.60 -10.58
C ASP A 19 16.76 20.47 -9.07
N ILE A 20 15.51 20.27 -8.66
CA ILE A 20 15.15 20.12 -7.25
C ILE A 20 15.48 18.70 -6.79
N LYS A 21 16.50 18.57 -5.94
CA LYS A 21 16.85 17.33 -5.25
C LYS A 21 16.65 17.52 -3.74
N ALA A 22 15.41 17.40 -3.29
CA ALA A 22 15.08 17.58 -1.89
C ALA A 22 14.36 16.36 -1.32
N LYS A 23 14.54 16.12 -0.03
CA LYS A 23 13.77 15.18 0.78
C LYS A 23 13.16 15.99 1.91
N ILE A 24 11.83 15.97 2.00
CA ILE A 24 11.08 16.67 3.04
C ILE A 24 10.12 15.70 3.71
N ILE A 25 9.86 15.89 5.00
CA ILE A 25 8.88 15.08 5.74
C ILE A 25 7.71 15.98 6.10
N ILE A 26 6.56 15.69 5.51
CA ILE A 26 5.31 16.43 5.72
C ILE A 26 4.43 15.67 6.71
N PRO A 27 3.80 16.34 7.70
CA PRO A 27 2.85 15.69 8.59
C PRO A 27 1.70 15.04 7.81
N GLY A 28 1.41 13.75 8.08
CA GLY A 28 0.36 13.01 7.37
C GLY A 28 -1.01 13.67 7.46
N LYS A 29 -1.33 14.32 8.61
CA LYS A 29 -2.57 15.07 8.78
C LYS A 29 -2.71 16.18 7.74
N THR A 30 -1.64 16.94 7.49
CA THR A 30 -1.67 18.00 6.46
C THR A 30 -1.97 17.45 5.07
N LEU A 31 -1.38 16.28 4.72
CA LEU A 31 -1.65 15.65 3.43
C LEU A 31 -3.11 15.17 3.30
N ILE A 32 -3.71 14.72 4.40
CA ILE A 32 -5.14 14.37 4.46
C ILE A 32 -6.00 15.63 4.25
N ASP A 33 -5.66 16.72 4.94
CA ASP A 33 -6.39 17.99 4.80
C ASP A 33 -6.28 18.53 3.37
N VAL A 34 -5.08 18.52 2.76
CA VAL A 34 -4.88 18.87 1.35
C VAL A 34 -5.73 17.99 0.44
N ASN A 35 -5.66 16.66 0.63
CA ASN A 35 -6.41 15.73 -0.21
C ASN A 35 -7.94 15.92 -0.11
N SER A 36 -8.45 16.33 1.05
CA SER A 36 -9.88 16.58 1.23
C SER A 36 -10.40 17.83 0.50
N LEU A 37 -9.49 18.74 0.14
CA LEU A 37 -9.80 19.99 -0.56
C LEU A 37 -9.54 19.89 -2.07
N LEU A 38 -8.82 18.86 -2.53
CA LEU A 38 -8.54 18.63 -3.95
C LEU A 38 -9.80 18.14 -4.65
N SER A 39 -10.17 18.78 -5.75
CA SER A 39 -11.07 18.20 -6.75
C SER A 39 -10.25 17.39 -7.76
N SER A 40 -10.90 16.48 -8.50
CA SER A 40 -10.23 15.59 -9.46
C SER A 40 -9.61 16.29 -10.68
N GLU A 41 -9.95 17.56 -10.90
CA GLU A 41 -9.55 18.34 -12.08
C GLU A 41 -8.63 19.54 -11.75
N GLU A 42 -8.26 19.73 -10.48
CA GLU A 42 -7.46 20.87 -10.05
C GLU A 42 -5.98 20.52 -9.91
N ASP A 43 -5.14 21.44 -10.41
CA ASP A 43 -3.71 21.38 -10.18
C ASP A 43 -3.36 21.90 -8.78
N VAL A 44 -2.47 21.19 -8.09
CA VAL A 44 -1.88 21.68 -6.84
C VAL A 44 -0.44 22.13 -7.09
N LYS A 45 -0.12 23.37 -6.70
CA LYS A 45 1.26 23.84 -6.69
C LYS A 45 1.86 23.60 -5.33
N VAL A 46 3.00 22.92 -5.31
CA VAL A 46 3.71 22.59 -4.07
C VAL A 46 5.04 23.35 -4.05
N GLY A 47 5.23 24.13 -3.00
CA GLY A 47 6.50 24.78 -2.72
C GLY A 47 7.01 24.39 -1.33
N PHE A 48 8.32 24.49 -1.12
CA PHE A 48 8.90 24.20 0.19
C PHE A 48 10.23 24.91 0.40
N ASN A 49 10.59 25.09 1.65
CA ASN A 49 11.90 25.53 2.10
C ASN A 49 12.40 24.58 3.21
N GLU A 50 13.46 24.95 3.91
CA GLU A 50 14.04 24.10 4.98
C GLU A 50 13.07 23.78 6.14
N LYS A 51 12.05 24.61 6.39
CA LYS A 51 11.19 24.51 7.57
C LYS A 51 9.72 24.28 7.25
N ASN A 52 9.27 24.67 6.07
CA ASN A 52 7.85 24.71 5.72
C ASN A 52 7.59 24.17 4.33
N ALA A 53 6.42 23.58 4.13
CA ALA A 53 5.84 23.33 2.82
C ALA A 53 4.56 24.16 2.65
N ILE A 54 4.27 24.57 1.42
CA ILE A 54 3.07 25.28 1.01
C ILE A 54 2.39 24.54 -0.12
N PHE A 55 1.08 24.38 -0.01
CA PHE A 55 0.20 23.85 -1.04
C PHE A 55 -0.72 24.96 -1.47
N ILE A 56 -0.82 25.20 -2.78
CA ILE A 56 -1.67 26.22 -3.36
C ILE A 56 -2.66 25.51 -4.28
N LEU A 57 -3.94 25.62 -3.90
CA LEU A 57 -5.09 25.05 -4.59
C LEU A 57 -6.01 26.22 -4.93
N ASP A 58 -6.05 26.65 -6.18
CA ASP A 58 -6.79 27.84 -6.63
C ASP A 58 -6.58 29.04 -5.68
N GLU A 59 -7.59 29.49 -4.97
CA GLU A 59 -7.52 30.61 -4.01
C GLU A 59 -7.07 30.19 -2.60
N THR A 60 -6.98 28.88 -2.33
CA THR A 60 -6.63 28.36 -0.99
C THR A 60 -5.13 28.09 -0.85
N LYS A 61 -4.56 28.52 0.26
CA LYS A 61 -3.16 28.26 0.62
C LYS A 61 -3.09 27.53 1.94
N ILE A 62 -2.41 26.37 1.93
CA ILE A 62 -2.15 25.59 3.14
C ILE A 62 -0.64 25.63 3.40
N VAL A 63 -0.25 26.10 4.57
CA VAL A 63 1.14 26.14 5.00
C VAL A 63 1.31 25.18 6.17
N THR A 64 2.33 24.32 6.10
CA THR A 64 2.66 23.39 7.17
C THR A 64 4.13 23.44 7.51
N ARG A 65 4.44 23.20 8.78
CA ARG A 65 5.82 22.99 9.22
C ARG A 65 6.26 21.57 8.88
N LEU A 66 7.47 21.45 8.35
CA LEU A 66 8.09 20.14 8.10
C LEU A 66 8.48 19.47 9.42
N LEU A 67 8.48 18.13 9.40
CA LEU A 67 9.00 17.34 10.51
C LEU A 67 10.53 17.23 10.38
N ASP A 68 11.22 17.44 11.48
CA ASP A 68 12.67 17.26 11.56
C ASP A 68 13.01 15.76 11.56
N GLY A 69 14.10 15.36 10.91
CA GLY A 69 14.61 14.00 10.90
C GLY A 69 14.93 13.47 9.51
N GLU A 70 15.41 12.23 9.47
CA GLU A 70 15.66 11.51 8.23
C GLU A 70 14.54 10.50 7.95
N PHE A 71 14.03 10.51 6.72
CA PHE A 71 13.07 9.50 6.29
C PHE A 71 13.78 8.16 6.06
N ILE A 72 13.11 7.08 6.44
CA ILE A 72 13.62 5.71 6.31
C ILE A 72 14.07 5.40 4.88
N ASP A 73 15.22 4.72 4.74
CA ASP A 73 15.66 4.21 3.44
C ASP A 73 14.87 2.95 3.05
N TYR A 74 13.67 3.17 2.54
CA TYR A 74 12.73 2.11 2.17
C TYR A 74 13.28 1.16 1.10
N LYS A 75 14.25 1.62 0.29
CA LYS A 75 14.87 0.77 -0.75
C LYS A 75 15.65 -0.41 -0.15
N LYS A 76 16.18 -0.23 1.08
CA LYS A 76 16.83 -1.31 1.81
C LYS A 76 15.86 -2.30 2.44
N LEU A 77 14.60 -1.91 2.62
CA LEU A 77 13.55 -2.76 3.20
C LEU A 77 12.87 -3.64 2.15
N CYS A 78 12.89 -3.23 0.88
CA CYS A 78 12.33 -4.02 -0.20
C CYS A 78 13.20 -5.26 -0.49
N PRO A 79 12.66 -6.47 -0.43
CA PRO A 79 13.36 -7.66 -0.94
C PRO A 79 13.81 -7.44 -2.39
N ARG A 80 15.01 -7.93 -2.71
CA ARG A 80 15.55 -7.86 -4.08
C ARG A 80 15.14 -9.05 -4.94
N GLU A 81 14.83 -10.16 -4.29
CA GLU A 81 14.47 -11.42 -4.89
C GLU A 81 13.19 -11.94 -4.25
N TYR A 82 12.45 -12.77 -4.97
CA TYR A 82 11.25 -13.43 -4.49
C TYR A 82 11.31 -14.92 -4.83
N ASN A 83 10.73 -15.76 -3.98
CA ASN A 83 10.58 -17.21 -4.19
C ASN A 83 9.21 -17.53 -4.82
N SER A 84 8.23 -16.66 -4.56
CA SER A 84 6.87 -16.79 -5.09
C SER A 84 6.36 -15.45 -5.58
N LYS A 85 5.74 -15.46 -6.74
CA LYS A 85 5.07 -14.29 -7.32
C LYS A 85 3.71 -14.73 -7.82
N ILE A 86 2.69 -13.99 -7.41
CA ILE A 86 1.32 -14.23 -7.88
C ILE A 86 0.82 -13.04 -8.67
N LYS A 87 -0.03 -13.33 -9.67
CA LYS A 87 -0.79 -12.35 -10.43
C LYS A 87 -2.27 -12.65 -10.29
N LEU A 88 -3.07 -11.67 -9.93
CA LEU A 88 -4.50 -11.83 -9.72
C LEU A 88 -5.26 -10.52 -9.91
N LYS A 89 -6.58 -10.62 -10.02
CA LYS A 89 -7.46 -9.45 -10.14
C LYS A 89 -7.55 -8.71 -8.80
N THR A 90 -7.27 -7.41 -8.83
CA THR A 90 -7.29 -6.53 -7.67
C THR A 90 -8.64 -6.57 -6.93
N ARG A 91 -9.74 -6.51 -7.70
CA ARG A 91 -11.09 -6.45 -7.15
C ARG A 91 -11.53 -7.76 -6.50
N ASP A 92 -11.13 -8.90 -7.06
CA ASP A 92 -11.49 -10.21 -6.51
C ASP A 92 -10.81 -10.41 -5.15
N LEU A 93 -9.51 -10.07 -5.06
CA LEU A 93 -8.79 -10.10 -3.80
C LEU A 93 -9.38 -9.14 -2.77
N LEU A 94 -9.62 -7.88 -3.16
CA LEU A 94 -10.19 -6.86 -2.27
C LEU A 94 -11.52 -7.34 -1.67
N ASN A 95 -12.45 -7.79 -2.51
CA ASN A 95 -13.78 -8.25 -2.07
C ASN A 95 -13.69 -9.46 -1.13
N SER A 96 -12.82 -10.43 -1.44
CA SER A 96 -12.65 -11.62 -0.60
C SER A 96 -12.04 -11.30 0.75
N ILE A 97 -11.05 -10.39 0.80
CA ILE A 97 -10.47 -9.92 2.07
C ILE A 97 -11.50 -9.11 2.86
N GLU A 98 -12.31 -8.26 2.21
CA GLU A 98 -13.38 -7.52 2.90
C GLU A 98 -14.35 -8.47 3.60
N ARG A 99 -14.83 -9.53 2.93
CA ARG A 99 -15.69 -10.55 3.55
C ARG A 99 -15.00 -11.29 4.69
N ALA A 100 -13.76 -11.75 4.48
CA ALA A 100 -12.98 -12.43 5.51
C ALA A 100 -12.71 -11.53 6.73
N SER A 101 -12.53 -10.22 6.51
CA SER A 101 -12.25 -9.25 7.57
C SER A 101 -13.41 -9.06 8.54
N LEU A 102 -14.66 -9.34 8.14
CA LEU A 102 -15.84 -9.21 9.02
C LEU A 102 -15.73 -10.07 10.27
N LEU A 103 -15.13 -11.26 10.16
CA LEU A 103 -14.87 -12.10 11.33
C LEU A 103 -13.57 -11.75 12.05
N SER A 104 -12.53 -11.36 11.32
CA SER A 104 -11.23 -11.02 11.93
C SER A 104 -11.25 -9.75 12.79
N GLN A 105 -12.18 -8.82 12.55
CA GLN A 105 -12.30 -7.56 13.32
C GLN A 105 -12.60 -7.74 14.80
N SER A 106 -13.10 -8.90 15.20
CA SER A 106 -13.35 -9.21 16.62
C SER A 106 -12.10 -9.71 17.36
N GLU A 107 -11.01 -9.96 16.67
CA GLU A 107 -9.73 -10.39 17.24
C GLU A 107 -8.72 -9.24 17.33
N LEU A 108 -7.79 -9.35 18.30
CA LEU A 108 -6.79 -8.32 18.59
C LEU A 108 -5.93 -7.93 17.38
N ASN A 109 -5.74 -8.82 16.40
CA ASN A 109 -4.81 -8.62 15.29
C ASN A 109 -5.46 -8.56 13.90
N ASN A 110 -6.79 -8.65 13.79
CA ASN A 110 -7.49 -8.70 12.48
C ASN A 110 -6.86 -9.74 11.53
N LEU A 111 -6.55 -10.93 12.04
CA LEU A 111 -5.76 -11.92 11.35
C LEU A 111 -6.53 -12.63 10.24
N ILE A 112 -5.94 -12.70 9.04
CA ILE A 112 -6.34 -13.58 7.95
C ILE A 112 -5.16 -14.41 7.50
N LYS A 113 -5.42 -15.67 7.14
CA LYS A 113 -4.41 -16.56 6.56
C LYS A 113 -4.66 -16.70 5.06
N LEU A 114 -3.58 -16.62 4.28
CA LEU A 114 -3.54 -16.86 2.85
C LEU A 114 -2.80 -18.17 2.59
N SER A 115 -3.43 -19.10 1.90
CA SER A 115 -2.82 -20.35 1.45
C SER A 115 -2.78 -20.37 -0.07
N ILE A 116 -1.57 -20.24 -0.64
CA ILE A 116 -1.33 -20.10 -2.07
C ILE A 116 -0.90 -21.45 -2.64
N ARG A 117 -1.70 -21.99 -3.55
CA ARG A 117 -1.46 -23.28 -4.21
C ARG A 117 -1.89 -23.20 -5.67
N ASP A 118 -1.09 -23.75 -6.57
CA ASP A 118 -1.39 -23.84 -8.00
C ASP A 118 -1.97 -22.53 -8.58
N SER A 119 -3.27 -22.53 -8.86
CA SER A 119 -3.99 -21.40 -9.46
C SER A 119 -4.98 -20.72 -8.51
N VAL A 120 -4.93 -21.02 -7.20
CA VAL A 120 -5.90 -20.55 -6.21
C VAL A 120 -5.20 -20.09 -4.94
N MET A 121 -5.70 -18.99 -4.38
CA MET A 121 -5.43 -18.54 -3.02
C MET A 121 -6.67 -18.80 -2.16
N ALA A 122 -6.54 -19.63 -1.15
CA ALA A 122 -7.53 -19.75 -0.10
C ALA A 122 -7.28 -18.69 0.97
N ILE A 123 -8.31 -17.95 1.33
CA ILE A 123 -8.29 -16.91 2.37
C ILE A 123 -9.17 -17.40 3.51
N THR A 124 -8.60 -17.55 4.70
CA THR A 124 -9.33 -18.01 5.88
C THR A 124 -9.22 -17.04 7.04
N SER A 125 -10.31 -16.94 7.80
CA SER A 125 -10.39 -16.23 9.06
C SER A 125 -11.27 -17.02 10.01
N ASN A 126 -10.85 -17.19 11.26
CA ASN A 126 -11.57 -17.96 12.27
C ASN A 126 -11.69 -17.14 13.54
N ASN A 127 -12.86 -17.21 14.19
CA ASN A 127 -13.07 -16.71 15.54
C ASN A 127 -14.11 -17.56 16.28
N GLU A 128 -14.47 -17.21 17.52
CA GLU A 128 -15.47 -17.91 18.33
C GLU A 128 -16.87 -17.95 17.68
N LYS A 129 -17.18 -17.03 16.76
CA LYS A 129 -18.49 -16.91 16.08
C LYS A 129 -18.60 -17.72 14.81
N GLY A 130 -17.47 -18.20 14.26
CA GLY A 130 -17.44 -18.98 13.04
C GLY A 130 -16.13 -18.89 12.26
N ASN A 131 -16.19 -19.39 11.04
CA ASN A 131 -15.07 -19.35 10.10
C ASN A 131 -15.53 -18.81 8.75
N VAL A 132 -14.60 -18.15 8.06
CA VAL A 132 -14.75 -17.75 6.65
C VAL A 132 -13.71 -18.50 5.82
N TYR A 133 -14.14 -18.95 4.67
CA TYR A 133 -13.30 -19.53 3.62
C TYR A 133 -13.68 -18.90 2.29
N GLU A 134 -12.70 -18.28 1.63
CA GLU A 134 -12.83 -17.63 0.33
C GLU A 134 -11.77 -18.18 -0.60
N GLU A 135 -12.06 -18.23 -1.89
CA GLU A 135 -11.09 -18.60 -2.92
C GLU A 135 -10.95 -17.49 -3.96
N VAL A 136 -9.71 -17.17 -4.31
CA VAL A 136 -9.36 -16.21 -5.35
C VAL A 136 -8.48 -16.88 -6.38
N ALA A 137 -8.89 -16.83 -7.65
CA ALA A 137 -8.10 -17.33 -8.75
C ALA A 137 -6.85 -16.47 -8.98
N LEU A 138 -5.72 -17.11 -9.28
CA LEU A 138 -4.46 -16.44 -9.52
C LEU A 138 -3.59 -17.21 -10.52
N SER A 139 -2.50 -16.60 -10.96
CA SER A 139 -1.36 -17.27 -11.60
C SER A 139 -0.20 -17.24 -10.63
N LEU A 140 0.38 -18.41 -10.34
CA LEU A 140 1.54 -18.57 -9.45
C LEU A 140 2.79 -18.84 -10.26
N GLU A 141 3.86 -18.13 -9.92
CA GLU A 141 5.24 -18.41 -10.31
C GLU A 141 6.04 -18.68 -9.04
N GLY A 142 6.68 -19.85 -8.94
CA GLY A 142 7.49 -20.25 -7.79
C GLY A 142 6.78 -21.17 -6.80
N ASP A 143 7.12 -21.06 -5.53
CA ASP A 143 6.76 -22.00 -4.47
C ASP A 143 5.36 -21.78 -3.89
N TYR A 144 4.76 -22.84 -3.34
CA TYR A 144 3.57 -22.75 -2.51
C TYR A 144 3.87 -22.03 -1.19
N LEU A 145 2.90 -21.30 -0.70
CA LEU A 145 3.10 -20.48 0.49
C LEU A 145 1.85 -20.42 1.38
N ASP A 146 2.09 -20.54 2.70
CA ASP A 146 1.12 -20.19 3.74
C ASP A 146 1.65 -18.97 4.51
N ILE A 147 0.87 -17.90 4.56
CA ILE A 147 1.26 -16.64 5.18
C ILE A 147 0.05 -15.97 5.83
N ALA A 148 0.27 -15.20 6.89
CA ALA A 148 -0.80 -14.51 7.59
C ALA A 148 -0.55 -13.00 7.63
N PHE A 149 -1.63 -12.23 7.51
CA PHE A 149 -1.58 -10.76 7.53
C PHE A 149 -2.69 -10.17 8.40
N ASN A 150 -2.46 -8.94 8.82
CA ASN A 150 -3.53 -8.09 9.30
C ASN A 150 -4.39 -7.65 8.11
N SER A 151 -5.67 -8.07 8.11
CA SER A 151 -6.62 -7.80 7.00
C SER A 151 -6.82 -6.31 6.74
N ARG A 152 -6.84 -5.49 7.79
CA ARG A 152 -7.00 -4.04 7.68
C ARG A 152 -5.82 -3.42 6.91
N TYR A 153 -4.58 -3.82 7.23
CA TYR A 153 -3.40 -3.30 6.54
C TYR A 153 -3.39 -3.70 5.07
N LEU A 154 -3.77 -4.95 4.78
CA LEU A 154 -3.86 -5.42 3.41
C LEU A 154 -4.92 -4.66 2.60
N LEU A 155 -6.12 -4.46 3.17
CA LEU A 155 -7.19 -3.67 2.58
C LEU A 155 -6.79 -2.22 2.29
N GLU A 156 -6.12 -1.57 3.25
CA GLU A 156 -5.68 -0.19 3.07
C GLU A 156 -4.66 -0.03 1.94
N GLY A 157 -3.78 -1.03 1.73
CA GLY A 157 -2.86 -1.05 0.59
C GLY A 157 -3.58 -1.25 -0.75
N LEU A 158 -4.50 -2.21 -0.81
CA LEU A 158 -5.24 -2.56 -2.02
C LEU A 158 -6.19 -1.47 -2.49
N LYS A 159 -6.86 -0.76 -1.56
CA LYS A 159 -7.80 0.34 -1.87
C LYS A 159 -7.16 1.54 -2.58
N ASN A 160 -5.83 1.64 -2.57
CA ASN A 160 -5.09 2.67 -3.29
C ASN A 160 -4.56 2.22 -4.65
N ILE A 161 -5.03 1.07 -5.15
CA ILE A 161 -4.64 0.50 -6.43
C ILE A 161 -5.87 0.46 -7.33
N ASP A 162 -5.83 1.24 -8.42
CA ASP A 162 -6.95 1.38 -9.36
C ASP A 162 -6.84 0.44 -10.57
N CYS A 163 -5.73 -0.30 -10.73
CA CYS A 163 -5.54 -1.19 -11.87
C CYS A 163 -6.30 -2.52 -11.73
N GLU A 164 -6.60 -3.16 -12.85
CA GLU A 164 -7.37 -4.42 -12.91
C GLU A 164 -6.63 -5.58 -12.23
N GLU A 165 -5.31 -5.67 -12.42
CA GLU A 165 -4.49 -6.77 -11.92
C GLU A 165 -3.29 -6.27 -11.11
N ILE A 166 -2.90 -7.06 -10.14
CA ILE A 166 -1.72 -6.81 -9.30
C ILE A 166 -0.77 -7.99 -9.31
N PHE A 167 0.49 -7.71 -9.01
CA PHE A 167 1.47 -8.68 -8.58
C PHE A 167 1.65 -8.62 -7.06
N ILE A 168 1.78 -9.79 -6.42
CA ILE A 168 2.26 -9.88 -5.04
C ILE A 168 3.48 -10.80 -5.05
N GLU A 169 4.59 -10.28 -4.51
CA GLU A 169 5.88 -10.96 -4.46
C GLU A 169 6.18 -11.35 -3.00
N PHE A 170 6.59 -12.61 -2.79
CA PHE A 170 6.92 -13.16 -1.48
C PHE A 170 8.31 -13.79 -1.50
N THR A 171 9.07 -13.61 -0.42
CA THR A 171 10.34 -14.32 -0.21
C THR A 171 10.10 -15.55 0.66
N THR A 172 9.55 -15.37 1.86
CA THR A 172 9.15 -16.43 2.79
C THR A 172 7.88 -16.03 3.52
N ASN A 173 7.38 -16.91 4.39
CA ASN A 173 6.20 -16.64 5.21
C ASN A 173 6.45 -15.71 6.41
N VAL A 174 7.68 -15.31 6.67
CA VAL A 174 8.07 -14.38 7.74
C VAL A 174 8.69 -13.08 7.23
N ASN A 175 8.93 -12.99 5.93
CA ASN A 175 9.45 -11.78 5.30
C ASN A 175 8.32 -10.90 4.76
N PRO A 176 8.56 -9.59 4.60
CA PRO A 176 7.60 -8.69 3.98
C PRO A 176 7.19 -9.16 2.58
N CYS A 177 5.91 -8.99 2.23
CA CYS A 177 5.48 -9.08 0.85
C CYS A 177 5.49 -7.70 0.17
N ILE A 178 5.58 -7.71 -1.15
CA ILE A 178 5.51 -6.52 -2.00
C ILE A 178 4.30 -6.62 -2.92
N ILE A 179 3.42 -5.62 -2.89
CA ILE A 179 2.26 -5.52 -3.78
C ILE A 179 2.53 -4.41 -4.79
N LYS A 180 2.33 -4.70 -6.08
CA LYS A 180 2.55 -3.78 -7.19
C LYS A 180 1.42 -3.87 -8.21
N PRO A 181 0.98 -2.75 -8.81
CA PRO A 181 0.13 -2.76 -10.00
C PRO A 181 0.77 -3.53 -11.15
N ALA A 182 -0.03 -4.25 -11.94
CA ALA A 182 0.46 -4.99 -13.10
C ALA A 182 0.52 -4.13 -14.39
N ASP A 183 -0.10 -2.95 -14.38
CA ASP A 183 -0.15 -2.00 -15.50
C ASP A 183 1.10 -1.11 -15.65
N GLY A 184 2.07 -1.25 -14.78
CA GLY A 184 3.30 -0.44 -14.78
C GLY A 184 3.19 0.87 -13.99
N THR A 185 2.05 1.15 -13.35
CA THR A 185 1.91 2.27 -12.41
C THR A 185 2.96 2.17 -11.30
N LYS A 186 3.68 3.27 -11.07
CA LYS A 186 4.77 3.31 -10.09
C LYS A 186 4.23 3.41 -8.65
N TYR A 187 3.60 2.34 -8.20
CA TYR A 187 3.16 2.15 -6.82
C TYR A 187 3.78 0.88 -6.26
N THR A 188 4.24 0.94 -5.02
CA THR A 188 4.77 -0.20 -4.29
C THR A 188 4.24 -0.16 -2.87
N TYR A 189 3.62 -1.22 -2.43
CA TYR A 189 3.18 -1.41 -1.05
C TYR A 189 3.91 -2.58 -0.42
N LEU A 190 4.58 -2.33 0.70
CA LEU A 190 5.24 -3.36 1.49
C LEU A 190 4.41 -3.63 2.74
N LEU A 191 4.21 -4.90 3.06
CA LEU A 191 3.46 -5.36 4.22
C LEU A 191 4.19 -6.49 4.92
N LEU A 192 4.38 -6.35 6.23
CA LEU A 192 4.93 -7.40 7.09
C LEU A 192 3.83 -8.42 7.43
N PRO A 193 4.15 -9.72 7.42
CA PRO A 193 3.26 -10.75 7.94
C PRO A 193 3.15 -10.67 9.47
N VAL A 194 2.16 -11.36 10.01
CA VAL A 194 1.90 -11.50 11.45
C VAL A 194 2.42 -12.83 11.97
#